data_c36f10bcfee2e64dd034ff5a157c4ea4
#
_entry.id   c36f10bcfee2e64dd034ff5a157c4ea4
#
_cell.length_a   1.000
_cell.length_b   1.000
_cell.length_c   1.000
_cell.angle_alpha   90.00
_cell.angle_beta   90.00
_cell.angle_gamma   90.00
#
_symmetry.space_group_name_H-M   'P 1'
#
loop_
_entity.id
_entity.type
_entity.pdbx_description
1 polymer ?
#
loop_
_entity_poly.entity_id
_entity_poly.type
_entity_poly.pdbx_seq_one_letter_code
_entity_poly.pdbx_strand_id
1 'polypeptide(L)'
;DVVTSNPPYMTANHGLVNPDEAKAVARHEILCTLEDVVREAAKLLKQNGRFYMVHRPFRLIEIINKLTEYKLEPKRIRMVYPYIDMEPNMVLIECVKGGKSRLKVDPPLIVYKEKNQYTDEIYDIYGYE
;
A
#
# COMPACT_ATOMS: atom_id res chain seq x y z
N ASP A 1 -2.18 9.85 -16.25
CA ASP A 1 -2.95 10.20 -15.09
C ASP A 1 -2.66 9.22 -13.95
N VAL A 2 -2.14 9.72 -12.84
CA VAL A 2 -1.65 8.88 -11.74
C VAL A 2 -2.12 9.43 -10.40
N VAL A 3 -2.62 8.55 -9.53
CA VAL A 3 -2.95 8.87 -8.15
C VAL A 3 -2.22 7.88 -7.25
N THR A 4 -1.67 8.36 -6.15
CA THR A 4 -1.00 7.50 -5.18
C THR A 4 -1.66 7.63 -3.82
N SER A 5 -1.59 6.57 -3.04
CA SER A 5 -2.13 6.55 -1.69
C SER A 5 -1.23 5.74 -0.77
N ASN A 6 -0.94 6.35 0.37
CA ASN A 6 -0.23 5.70 1.45
C ASN A 6 -1.04 5.99 2.72
N PRO A 7 -2.19 5.29 2.91
CA PRO A 7 -3.06 5.59 4.04
C PRO A 7 -2.33 5.39 5.36
N PRO A 8 -2.65 6.19 6.36
CA PRO A 8 -2.05 5.99 7.67
C PRO A 8 -2.49 4.64 8.21
N TYR A 9 -1.53 3.76 8.42
CA TYR A 9 -1.81 2.55 9.12
C TYR A 9 -1.87 2.90 10.57
N MET A 10 -3.03 2.76 11.12
CA MET A 10 -3.00 3.11 12.46
C MET A 10 -2.51 2.03 13.33
N THR A 11 -1.35 2.23 13.69
CA THR A 11 -0.90 1.65 14.91
C THR A 11 -0.79 2.79 15.88
N ALA A 12 -1.73 2.89 16.75
CA ALA A 12 -1.83 3.99 17.67
C ALA A 12 -0.60 4.19 18.54
N ASN A 13 0.24 3.17 18.63
CA ASN A 13 1.47 3.21 19.40
C ASN A 13 2.71 3.41 18.53
N HIS A 14 2.55 3.82 17.31
CA HIS A 14 3.60 3.82 16.33
C HIS A 14 4.50 5.05 16.44
N GLY A 15 5.27 5.12 17.51
CA GLY A 15 6.17 6.24 17.74
C GLY A 15 5.48 7.54 18.10
N LEU A 16 4.18 7.50 18.32
CA LEU A 16 3.44 8.68 18.73
C LEU A 16 3.62 8.88 20.23
N VAL A 17 4.23 9.99 20.59
CA VAL A 17 4.47 10.34 21.98
C VAL A 17 3.49 11.39 22.50
N ASN A 18 2.68 11.95 21.61
CA ASN A 18 1.75 13.01 21.93
C ASN A 18 0.31 12.48 21.83
N PRO A 19 -0.47 12.52 22.94
CA PRO A 19 -1.86 12.06 22.90
C PRO A 19 -2.72 12.79 21.87
N ASP A 20 -2.45 14.06 21.64
CA ASP A 20 -3.20 14.83 20.65
C ASP A 20 -2.92 14.35 19.24
N GLU A 21 -1.67 13.97 18.95
CA GLU A 21 -1.32 13.37 17.68
C GLU A 21 -2.01 12.02 17.50
N ALA A 22 -2.02 11.19 18.54
CA ALA A 22 -2.70 9.91 18.49
C ALA A 22 -4.18 10.08 18.21
N LYS A 23 -4.83 11.04 18.85
CA LYS A 23 -6.25 11.35 18.60
C LYS A 23 -6.47 11.86 17.20
N ALA A 24 -5.60 12.74 16.72
CA ALA A 24 -5.71 13.27 15.35
C ALA A 24 -5.57 12.18 14.30
N VAL A 25 -4.62 11.26 14.48
CA VAL A 25 -4.43 10.15 13.56
C VAL A 25 -5.62 9.20 13.60
N ALA A 26 -6.12 8.86 14.79
CA ALA A 26 -7.29 8.00 14.92
C ALA A 26 -8.53 8.64 14.27
N ARG A 27 -8.71 9.94 14.48
CA ARG A 27 -9.81 10.66 13.84
C ARG A 27 -9.70 10.66 12.33
N HIS A 28 -8.49 10.85 11.82
CA HIS A 28 -8.24 10.83 10.38
C HIS A 28 -8.58 9.46 9.79
N GLU A 29 -8.20 8.38 10.46
CA GLU A 29 -8.53 7.04 10.02
C GLU A 29 -10.04 6.80 10.01
N ILE A 30 -10.76 7.31 11.01
CA ILE A 30 -12.21 7.22 11.07
C ILE A 30 -12.85 8.01 9.93
N LEU A 31 -12.34 9.22 9.64
CA LEU A 31 -12.90 10.09 8.62
C LEU A 31 -12.48 9.72 7.21
N CYS A 32 -11.32 9.04 7.06
CA CYS A 32 -10.78 8.67 5.78
C CYS A 32 -10.65 7.15 5.72
N THR A 33 -11.75 6.49 5.42
CA THR A 33 -11.79 5.04 5.32
C THR A 33 -11.13 4.57 4.02
N LEU A 34 -10.85 3.27 3.94
CA LEU A 34 -10.38 2.67 2.71
C LEU A 34 -11.32 2.97 1.54
N GLU A 35 -12.63 2.88 1.78
CA GLU A 35 -13.63 3.18 0.75
C GLU A 35 -13.53 4.62 0.28
N ASP A 36 -13.34 5.57 1.20
CA ASP A 36 -13.20 6.98 0.85
C ASP A 36 -12.00 7.22 -0.05
N VAL A 37 -10.86 6.61 0.27
CA VAL A 37 -9.64 6.73 -0.52
C VAL A 37 -9.84 6.17 -1.92
N VAL A 38 -10.40 4.98 -2.02
CA VAL A 38 -10.61 4.30 -3.30
C VAL A 38 -11.63 5.06 -4.14
N ARG A 39 -12.72 5.50 -3.55
CA ARG A 39 -13.76 6.26 -4.24
C ARG A 39 -13.21 7.57 -4.81
N GLU A 40 -12.46 8.31 -4.01
CA GLU A 40 -11.90 9.58 -4.47
C GLU A 40 -10.84 9.38 -5.55
N ALA A 41 -10.02 8.35 -5.42
CA ALA A 41 -9.05 8.01 -6.47
C ALA A 41 -9.76 7.68 -7.77
N ALA A 42 -10.84 6.91 -7.71
CA ALA A 42 -11.62 6.56 -8.90
C ALA A 42 -12.22 7.77 -9.57
N LYS A 43 -12.65 8.77 -8.79
CA LYS A 43 -13.21 10.01 -9.34
C LYS A 43 -12.13 10.85 -10.02
N LEU A 44 -10.95 10.92 -9.45
CA LEU A 44 -9.86 11.74 -9.96
C LEU A 44 -9.24 11.17 -11.23
N LEU A 45 -9.27 9.85 -11.39
CA LEU A 45 -8.62 9.19 -12.51
C LEU A 45 -9.50 9.18 -13.75
N LYS A 46 -8.86 9.38 -14.90
CA LYS A 46 -9.46 9.13 -16.18
C LYS A 46 -9.37 7.64 -16.51
N GLN A 47 -10.11 7.21 -17.53
CA GLN A 47 -10.00 5.85 -18.04
C GLN A 47 -8.55 5.54 -18.38
N ASN A 48 -8.09 4.38 -17.98
CA ASN A 48 -6.69 3.91 -18.09
C ASN A 48 -5.69 4.64 -17.19
N GLY A 49 -6.16 5.52 -16.32
CA GLY A 49 -5.30 6.13 -15.30
C GLY A 49 -4.87 5.09 -14.27
N ARG A 50 -3.79 5.35 -13.60
CA ARG A 50 -3.18 4.40 -12.64
C ARG A 50 -3.31 4.88 -11.22
N PHE A 51 -3.58 3.92 -10.33
CA PHE A 51 -3.65 4.14 -8.91
C PHE A 51 -2.65 3.22 -8.20
N TYR A 52 -1.83 3.80 -7.37
CA TYR A 52 -0.85 3.05 -6.58
C TYR A 52 -1.20 3.16 -5.11
N MET A 53 -1.22 2.03 -4.43
CA MET A 53 -1.54 2.00 -2.99
C MET A 53 -0.51 1.17 -2.25
N VAL A 54 -0.14 1.64 -1.07
CA VAL A 54 0.67 0.89 -0.09
C VAL A 54 -0.22 0.63 1.11
N HIS A 55 -0.29 -0.60 1.55
CA HIS A 55 -1.15 -0.96 2.68
C HIS A 55 -0.63 -2.20 3.41
N ARG A 56 -1.30 -2.57 4.48
CA ARG A 56 -0.98 -3.79 5.23
C ARG A 56 -1.60 -5.01 4.55
N PRO A 57 -0.86 -6.14 4.45
CA PRO A 57 -1.36 -7.32 3.74
C PRO A 57 -2.61 -7.96 4.35
N PHE A 58 -2.82 -7.84 5.66
CA PHE A 58 -3.96 -8.49 6.30
C PHE A 58 -5.30 -7.94 5.82
N ARG A 59 -5.31 -6.76 5.20
CA ARG A 59 -6.52 -6.18 4.62
C ARG A 59 -6.63 -6.38 3.11
N LEU A 60 -5.77 -7.21 2.54
CA LEU A 60 -5.68 -7.36 1.08
C LEU A 60 -7.01 -7.73 0.42
N ILE A 61 -7.76 -8.65 0.98
CA ILE A 61 -9.04 -9.06 0.40
C ILE A 61 -10.04 -7.91 0.39
N GLU A 62 -10.14 -7.19 1.50
CA GLU A 62 -11.00 -6.01 1.60
C GLU A 62 -10.57 -4.94 0.59
N ILE A 63 -9.27 -4.71 0.47
CA ILE A 63 -8.72 -3.74 -0.46
C ILE A 63 -9.09 -4.10 -1.89
N ILE A 64 -8.87 -5.34 -2.29
CA ILE A 64 -9.18 -5.80 -3.65
C ILE A 64 -10.66 -5.68 -3.94
N ASN A 65 -11.51 -6.05 -2.99
CA ASN A 65 -12.95 -5.93 -3.18
C ASN A 65 -13.37 -4.48 -3.41
N LYS A 66 -12.82 -3.54 -2.64
CA LYS A 66 -13.13 -2.13 -2.82
C LYS A 66 -12.59 -1.58 -4.13
N LEU A 67 -11.38 -1.94 -4.48
CA LEU A 67 -10.79 -1.51 -5.75
C LEU A 67 -11.63 -1.95 -6.93
N THR A 68 -12.04 -3.21 -6.97
CA THR A 68 -12.84 -3.72 -8.08
C THR A 68 -14.25 -3.13 -8.10
N GLU A 69 -14.82 -2.86 -6.93
CA GLU A 69 -16.12 -2.19 -6.82
C GLU A 69 -16.12 -0.83 -7.52
N TYR A 70 -15.03 -0.09 -7.42
CA TYR A 70 -14.91 1.23 -8.02
C TYR A 70 -14.21 1.21 -9.37
N LYS A 71 -14.09 0.04 -9.99
CA LYS A 71 -13.50 -0.13 -11.32
C LYS A 71 -12.01 0.19 -11.39
N LEU A 72 -11.33 0.09 -10.26
CA LEU A 72 -9.88 0.16 -10.20
C LEU A 72 -9.35 -1.27 -10.19
N GLU A 73 -8.99 -1.79 -11.36
CA GLU A 73 -8.57 -3.19 -11.49
C GLU A 73 -7.14 -3.36 -11.02
N PRO A 74 -6.88 -4.19 -9.99
CA PRO A 74 -5.52 -4.48 -9.59
C PRO A 74 -4.80 -5.20 -10.71
N LYS A 75 -3.69 -4.63 -11.16
CA LYS A 75 -2.91 -5.18 -12.27
C LYS A 75 -1.60 -5.78 -11.82
N ARG A 76 -1.14 -5.36 -10.66
CA ARG A 76 0.18 -5.77 -10.19
C ARG A 76 0.24 -5.62 -8.67
N ILE A 77 0.75 -6.65 -7.99
CA ILE A 77 0.99 -6.57 -6.56
C ILE A 77 2.40 -7.04 -6.25
N ARG A 78 2.96 -6.50 -5.19
CA ARG A 78 4.25 -6.91 -4.69
C ARG A 78 4.19 -6.90 -3.17
N MET A 79 4.56 -8.02 -2.55
CA MET A 79 4.65 -8.11 -1.10
C MET A 79 6.02 -7.64 -0.63
N VAL A 80 6.04 -6.91 0.47
CA VAL A 80 7.29 -6.42 1.07
C VAL A 80 7.48 -7.13 2.40
N TYR A 81 8.63 -7.79 2.54
CA TYR A 81 8.98 -8.58 3.72
C TYR A 81 10.10 -7.87 4.49
N PRO A 82 10.02 -7.75 5.81
CA PRO A 82 11.15 -7.23 6.57
C PRO A 82 12.36 -8.17 6.48
N TYR A 83 12.11 -9.48 6.58
CA TYR A 83 13.12 -10.53 6.43
C TYR A 83 12.52 -11.69 5.66
N ILE A 84 13.36 -12.48 5.02
CA ILE A 84 12.91 -13.57 4.15
C ILE A 84 12.11 -14.65 4.90
N ASP A 85 12.37 -14.82 6.18
CA ASP A 85 11.71 -15.84 7.01
C ASP A 85 10.54 -15.30 7.81
N MET A 86 10.10 -14.08 7.55
CA MET A 86 8.96 -13.45 8.23
C MET A 86 7.82 -13.22 7.27
N GLU A 87 6.64 -12.95 7.82
CA GLU A 87 5.49 -12.58 7.01
C GLU A 87 5.69 -11.19 6.39
N PRO A 88 5.04 -10.92 5.25
CA PRO A 88 5.11 -9.58 4.67
C PRO A 88 4.42 -8.56 5.58
N ASN A 89 4.98 -7.37 5.65
CA ASN A 89 4.39 -6.30 6.45
C ASN A 89 3.78 -5.19 5.60
N MET A 90 3.96 -5.23 4.29
CA MET A 90 3.36 -4.27 3.36
C MET A 90 3.00 -4.95 2.06
N VAL A 91 2.01 -4.39 1.38
CA VAL A 91 1.68 -4.77 0.00
C VAL A 91 1.64 -3.50 -0.85
N LEU A 92 2.27 -3.58 -2.01
CA LEU A 92 2.26 -2.53 -3.02
C LEU A 92 1.28 -2.97 -4.10
N ILE A 93 0.32 -2.12 -4.44
CA ILE A 93 -0.72 -2.46 -5.40
C ILE A 93 -0.75 -1.39 -6.49
N GLU A 94 -0.71 -1.85 -7.74
CA GLU A 94 -0.90 -0.99 -8.90
C GLU A 94 -2.21 -1.36 -9.57
N CYS A 95 -3.06 -0.37 -9.77
CA CYS A 95 -4.36 -0.54 -10.40
C CYS A 95 -4.48 0.32 -11.64
N VAL A 96 -5.37 -0.10 -12.56
CA VAL A 96 -5.70 0.66 -13.75
C VAL A 96 -7.21 0.88 -13.77
N LYS A 97 -7.64 2.13 -13.92
CA LYS A 97 -9.07 2.42 -13.99
C LYS A 97 -9.66 1.85 -15.28
N GLY A 98 -10.69 1.03 -15.12
CA GLY A 98 -11.32 0.36 -16.25
C GLY A 98 -10.46 -0.72 -16.89
N GLY A 99 -9.41 -1.15 -16.21
CA GLY A 99 -8.51 -2.19 -16.73
C GLY A 99 -9.18 -3.54 -16.80
N LYS A 100 -8.62 -4.41 -17.64
CA LYS A 100 -9.09 -5.77 -17.77
C LYS A 100 -8.49 -6.65 -16.69
N SER A 101 -9.20 -7.72 -16.35
CA SER A 101 -8.76 -8.65 -15.34
C SER A 101 -7.49 -9.37 -15.78
N ARG A 102 -6.41 -9.19 -15.07
CA ARG A 102 -5.16 -9.93 -15.17
C ARG A 102 -4.17 -9.39 -14.18
N LEU A 103 -3.94 -10.14 -13.14
CA LEU A 103 -3.04 -9.70 -12.06
C LEU A 103 -1.66 -10.30 -12.27
N LYS A 104 -0.64 -9.45 -12.15
CA LYS A 104 0.75 -9.90 -12.09
C LYS A 104 1.21 -9.80 -10.64
N VAL A 105 1.76 -10.88 -10.11
CA VAL A 105 2.36 -10.90 -8.79
C VAL A 105 3.88 -10.85 -8.96
N ASP A 106 4.47 -9.74 -8.53
CA ASP A 106 5.91 -9.55 -8.65
C ASP A 106 6.67 -10.39 -7.61
N PRO A 107 7.95 -10.65 -7.85
CA PRO A 107 8.78 -11.26 -6.81
C PRO A 107 8.76 -10.42 -5.53
N PRO A 108 8.86 -11.07 -4.37
CA PRO A 108 8.81 -10.32 -3.11
C PRO A 108 10.00 -9.37 -2.96
N LEU A 109 9.75 -8.24 -2.30
CA LEU A 109 10.82 -7.31 -1.94
C LEU A 109 11.20 -7.59 -0.49
N ILE A 110 12.46 -8.01 -0.28
CA ILE A 110 12.98 -8.29 1.04
C ILE A 110 13.81 -7.08 1.48
N VAL A 111 13.42 -6.47 2.60
CA VAL A 111 14.04 -5.20 3.04
C VAL A 111 15.39 -5.47 3.72
N TYR A 112 15.42 -6.42 4.64
CA TYR A 112 16.62 -6.69 5.42
C TYR A 112 17.18 -8.07 5.09
N LYS A 113 18.48 -8.13 4.86
CA LYS A 113 19.18 -9.39 4.70
C LYS A 113 19.41 -10.04 6.08
N GLU A 114 19.86 -9.24 7.03
CA GLU A 114 20.08 -9.62 8.41
C GLU A 114 19.68 -8.42 9.28
N LYS A 115 19.73 -8.62 10.59
CA LYS A 115 19.48 -7.53 11.52
C LYS A 115 20.38 -6.35 11.19
N ASN A 116 19.77 -5.17 10.97
CA ASN A 116 20.47 -3.93 10.64
C ASN A 116 21.20 -3.93 9.29
N GLN A 117 20.86 -4.86 8.38
CA GLN A 117 21.47 -4.90 7.06
C GLN A 117 20.40 -5.05 5.99
N TYR A 118 20.34 -4.08 5.06
CA TYR A 118 19.41 -4.14 3.94
C TYR A 118 19.84 -5.19 2.93
N THR A 119 18.87 -5.69 2.15
CA THR A 119 19.15 -6.55 1.01
C THR A 119 19.79 -5.75 -0.13
N ASP A 120 20.41 -6.47 -1.07
CA ASP A 120 21.02 -5.85 -2.23
C ASP A 120 19.99 -5.08 -3.05
N GLU A 121 18.79 -5.58 -3.15
CA GLU A 121 17.71 -4.90 -3.90
C GLU A 121 17.39 -3.53 -3.29
N ILE A 122 17.37 -3.42 -1.97
CA ILE A 122 17.13 -2.15 -1.30
C ILE A 122 18.29 -1.19 -1.52
N TYR A 123 19.52 -1.68 -1.45
CA TYR A 123 20.69 -0.85 -1.75
C TYR A 123 20.64 -0.32 -3.17
N ASP A 124 20.25 -1.15 -4.13
CA ASP A 124 20.11 -0.74 -5.52
C ASP A 124 19.04 0.35 -5.68
N ILE A 125 17.89 0.18 -5.02
CA ILE A 125 16.77 1.14 -5.11
C ILE A 125 17.17 2.50 -4.57
N TYR A 126 17.88 2.54 -3.44
CA TYR A 126 18.23 3.79 -2.77
C TYR A 126 19.65 4.29 -3.09
N GLY A 127 20.41 3.56 -3.90
CA GLY A 127 21.78 3.95 -4.24
C GLY A 127 22.78 3.78 -3.11
N TYR A 128 22.50 2.96 -2.12
CA TYR A 128 23.46 2.65 -1.06
C TYR A 128 24.50 1.67 -1.56
N GLU A 129 25.70 1.83 -1.10
CA GLU A 129 26.80 0.91 -1.43
C GLU A 129 27.14 -0.02 -0.26
#